data_a603650d5111791e8989ad5a13535ace
#
_entry.id   a603650d5111791e8989ad5a13535ace
#
_cell.length_a   1.000
_cell.length_b   1.000
_cell.length_c   1.000
_cell.angle_alpha   90.00
_cell.angle_beta   90.00
_cell.angle_gamma   90.00
#
_symmetry.space_group_name_H-M   'P 1'
#
loop_
_entity.id
_entity.type
_entity.pdbx_description
1 polymer ?
#
loop_
_entity_poly.entity_id
_entity_poly.type
_entity_poly.pdbx_seq_one_letter_code
_entity_poly.pdbx_strand_id
1 'polypeptide(L)'
;MNMNVIETSGLGKRYGSSWALRECTLAIPAGHVAALVGPNGAGKTTLLNLAVGLTAPTVGTVTVLGGRPPGSPAALDGIAFVAQDAPLYKTLSVADLLHLTRNLTRRFDQAYAQARLAELGIPLRRRAGKLSGGQQAQVALTLALARRPSLLVLDEPVAMLDPIARHDFMATVLAAASADGVSVLLASHVLTELERVAGYLVLLARGRVRLAGAVDDLLATHHQASLEELALTYLRETPAEVTK
;
A
#
# COMPACT_ATOMS: atom_id res chain seq x y z
N MET A 1 -11.74 -13.75 -16.68
CA MET A 1 -12.28 -13.16 -15.41
C MET A 1 -11.15 -12.39 -14.78
N ASN A 2 -11.30 -11.08 -14.63
CA ASN A 2 -10.30 -10.29 -13.89
C ASN A 2 -10.34 -10.69 -12.44
N MET A 3 -9.20 -11.17 -11.92
CA MET A 3 -9.06 -11.56 -10.51
C MET A 3 -8.92 -10.31 -9.65
N ASN A 4 -9.63 -10.21 -8.53
CA ASN A 4 -9.44 -9.16 -7.56
C ASN A 4 -8.27 -9.48 -6.64
N VAL A 5 -7.40 -8.50 -6.37
CA VAL A 5 -6.30 -8.65 -5.39
C VAL A 5 -6.76 -8.38 -3.98
N ILE A 6 -7.80 -7.56 -3.81
CA ILE A 6 -8.48 -7.32 -2.53
C ILE A 6 -9.96 -7.23 -2.81
N GLU A 7 -10.75 -7.92 -1.99
CA GLU A 7 -12.20 -7.87 -2.05
C GLU A 7 -12.76 -7.78 -0.63
N THR A 8 -13.70 -6.88 -0.41
CA THR A 8 -14.37 -6.71 0.89
C THR A 8 -15.88 -6.65 0.73
N SER A 9 -16.61 -7.19 1.70
CA SER A 9 -18.07 -7.14 1.73
C SER A 9 -18.53 -6.74 3.13
N GLY A 10 -19.19 -5.57 3.23
CA GLY A 10 -19.68 -5.01 4.48
C GLY A 10 -18.62 -4.89 5.57
N LEU A 11 -17.35 -4.73 5.18
CA LEU A 11 -16.22 -4.76 6.09
C LEU A 11 -16.29 -3.63 7.11
N GLY A 12 -16.18 -3.99 8.39
CA GLY A 12 -16.12 -3.02 9.49
C GLY A 12 -15.10 -3.42 10.55
N LYS A 13 -14.44 -2.39 11.10
CA LYS A 13 -13.49 -2.53 12.20
C LYS A 13 -13.76 -1.50 13.27
N ARG A 14 -13.92 -1.98 14.51
CA ARG A 14 -14.12 -1.15 15.69
C ARG A 14 -12.96 -1.35 16.68
N TYR A 15 -12.52 -0.25 17.26
CA TYR A 15 -11.56 -0.23 18.36
C TYR A 15 -12.25 0.39 19.58
N GLY A 16 -12.49 -0.40 20.63
CA GLY A 16 -13.31 0.04 21.75
C GLY A 16 -14.71 0.44 21.30
N SER A 17 -15.12 1.67 21.55
CA SER A 17 -16.40 2.25 21.10
C SER A 17 -16.35 2.89 19.71
N SER A 18 -15.16 3.16 19.18
CA SER A 18 -14.98 3.90 17.93
C SER A 18 -14.85 3.00 16.72
N TRP A 19 -15.59 3.29 15.66
CA TRP A 19 -15.48 2.63 14.37
C TRP A 19 -14.40 3.28 13.52
N ALA A 20 -13.39 2.50 13.15
CA ALA A 20 -12.38 2.93 12.18
C ALA A 20 -12.82 2.66 10.73
N LEU A 21 -13.61 1.59 10.51
CA LEU A 21 -14.23 1.27 9.22
C LEU A 21 -15.67 0.81 9.43
N ARG A 22 -16.57 1.19 8.50
CA ARG A 22 -17.99 0.80 8.51
C ARG A 22 -18.46 0.46 7.10
N GLU A 23 -19.05 -0.72 6.93
CA GLU A 23 -19.75 -1.11 5.70
C GLU A 23 -18.91 -0.91 4.42
N CYS A 24 -17.59 -1.15 4.50
CA CYS A 24 -16.72 -1.01 3.35
C CYS A 24 -16.90 -2.21 2.43
N THR A 25 -17.45 -1.96 1.24
CA THR A 25 -17.54 -2.94 0.15
C THR A 25 -16.78 -2.40 -1.03
N LEU A 26 -15.75 -3.13 -1.47
CA LEU A 26 -14.91 -2.77 -2.61
C LEU A 26 -14.27 -4.02 -3.23
N ALA A 27 -13.87 -3.89 -4.50
CA ALA A 27 -13.12 -4.89 -5.23
C ALA A 27 -11.99 -4.17 -5.98
N ILE A 28 -10.74 -4.48 -5.65
CA ILE A 28 -9.55 -3.92 -6.32
C ILE A 28 -9.04 -4.96 -7.31
N PRO A 29 -9.02 -4.66 -8.62
CA PRO A 29 -8.58 -5.60 -9.63
C PRO A 29 -7.05 -5.81 -9.59
N ALA A 30 -6.61 -7.00 -10.04
CA ALA A 30 -5.20 -7.33 -10.19
C ALA A 30 -4.54 -6.55 -11.33
N GLY A 31 -3.21 -6.40 -11.27
CA GLY A 31 -2.41 -5.81 -12.34
C GLY A 31 -2.43 -4.28 -12.40
N HIS A 32 -3.00 -3.63 -11.39
CA HIS A 32 -3.07 -2.17 -11.33
C HIS A 32 -2.28 -1.61 -10.15
N VAL A 33 -1.85 -0.35 -10.29
CA VAL A 33 -1.50 0.50 -9.16
C VAL A 33 -2.80 1.14 -8.67
N ALA A 34 -3.27 0.69 -7.50
CA ALA A 34 -4.46 1.23 -6.86
C ALA A 34 -4.07 2.25 -5.80
N ALA A 35 -4.64 3.45 -5.88
CA ALA A 35 -4.48 4.51 -4.90
C ALA A 35 -5.58 4.43 -3.83
N LEU A 36 -5.20 4.30 -2.57
CA LEU A 36 -6.10 4.43 -1.41
C LEU A 36 -5.92 5.81 -0.80
N VAL A 37 -6.89 6.67 -1.03
CA VAL A 37 -6.84 8.08 -0.71
C VAL A 37 -7.85 8.44 0.38
N GLY A 38 -7.50 9.41 1.19
CA GLY A 38 -8.39 9.95 2.22
C GLY A 38 -7.64 10.74 3.28
N PRO A 39 -8.32 11.60 4.03
CA PRO A 39 -7.70 12.39 5.09
C PRO A 39 -7.12 11.51 6.21
N ASN A 40 -6.32 12.11 7.07
CA ASN A 40 -5.83 11.42 8.27
C ASN A 40 -7.03 10.97 9.13
N GLY A 41 -6.96 9.75 9.66
CA GLY A 41 -8.06 9.15 10.41
C GLY A 41 -9.20 8.58 9.54
N ALA A 42 -9.12 8.61 8.21
CA ALA A 42 -10.15 8.05 7.33
C ALA A 42 -10.30 6.52 7.42
N GLY A 43 -9.30 5.83 7.98
CA GLY A 43 -9.28 4.37 8.10
C GLY A 43 -8.34 3.66 7.13
N LYS A 44 -7.49 4.38 6.37
CA LYS A 44 -6.58 3.80 5.36
C LYS A 44 -5.70 2.69 5.95
N THR A 45 -4.89 3.01 6.97
CA THR A 45 -4.02 2.03 7.67
C THR A 45 -4.81 0.85 8.24
N THR A 46 -6.03 1.09 8.74
CA THR A 46 -6.90 0.02 9.23
C THR A 46 -7.31 -0.93 8.10
N LEU A 47 -7.69 -0.40 6.94
CA LEU A 47 -8.02 -1.21 5.77
C LEU A 47 -6.81 -2.03 5.29
N LEU A 48 -5.63 -1.41 5.23
CA LEU A 48 -4.39 -2.10 4.87
C LEU A 48 -4.07 -3.22 5.86
N ASN A 49 -4.15 -2.97 7.17
CA ASN A 49 -3.87 -3.96 8.21
C ASN A 49 -4.84 -5.15 8.16
N LEU A 50 -6.11 -4.92 7.81
CA LEU A 50 -7.08 -5.98 7.56
C LEU A 50 -6.72 -6.80 6.32
N ALA A 51 -6.35 -6.14 5.22
CA ALA A 51 -5.98 -6.80 3.97
C ALA A 51 -4.71 -7.64 4.08
N VAL A 52 -3.72 -7.21 4.88
CA VAL A 52 -2.48 -7.99 5.08
C VAL A 52 -2.58 -9.00 6.25
N GLY A 53 -3.72 -9.02 6.98
CA GLY A 53 -3.96 -9.99 8.06
C GLY A 53 -3.30 -9.63 9.40
N LEU A 54 -2.85 -8.38 9.60
CA LEU A 54 -2.33 -7.89 10.88
C LEU A 54 -3.43 -7.68 11.93
N THR A 55 -4.67 -7.54 11.49
CA THR A 55 -5.84 -7.45 12.38
C THR A 55 -7.03 -8.15 11.74
N ALA A 56 -7.96 -8.64 12.57
CA ALA A 56 -9.20 -9.27 12.09
C ALA A 56 -10.35 -8.25 12.01
N PRO A 57 -11.29 -8.41 11.08
CA PRO A 57 -12.50 -7.59 11.01
C PRO A 57 -13.38 -7.76 12.25
N THR A 58 -14.16 -6.74 12.60
CA THR A 58 -15.22 -6.84 13.61
C THR A 58 -16.50 -7.37 12.98
N VAL A 59 -16.80 -6.95 11.76
CA VAL A 59 -17.94 -7.41 10.95
C VAL A 59 -17.56 -7.46 9.47
N GLY A 60 -18.31 -8.19 8.67
CA GLY A 60 -18.06 -8.33 7.24
C GLY A 60 -16.86 -9.23 6.94
N THR A 61 -16.43 -9.20 5.68
CA THR A 61 -15.36 -10.07 5.18
C THR A 61 -14.33 -9.29 4.38
N VAL A 62 -13.11 -9.81 4.36
CA VAL A 62 -12.04 -9.39 3.46
C VAL A 62 -11.33 -10.63 2.92
N THR A 63 -11.05 -10.62 1.64
CA THR A 63 -10.23 -11.63 0.97
C THR A 63 -9.18 -10.99 0.10
N VAL A 64 -8.09 -11.71 -0.17
CA VAL A 64 -6.96 -11.21 -0.96
C VAL A 64 -6.53 -12.25 -1.99
N LEU A 65 -5.88 -11.82 -3.06
CA LEU A 65 -5.27 -12.67 -4.08
C LEU A 65 -6.24 -13.76 -4.59
N GLY A 66 -7.44 -13.34 -5.00
CA GLY A 66 -8.45 -14.24 -5.56
C GLY A 66 -9.16 -15.12 -4.51
N GLY A 67 -9.57 -14.54 -3.38
CA GLY A 67 -10.41 -15.21 -2.38
C GLY A 67 -9.66 -15.81 -1.18
N ARG A 68 -8.35 -15.60 -1.05
CA ARG A 68 -7.58 -16.13 0.09
C ARG A 68 -7.87 -15.33 1.36
N PRO A 69 -8.00 -15.98 2.53
CA PRO A 69 -8.11 -15.28 3.80
C PRO A 69 -6.81 -14.51 4.11
N PRO A 70 -6.87 -13.23 4.54
CA PRO A 70 -5.70 -12.49 5.00
C PRO A 70 -4.99 -13.24 6.15
N GLY A 71 -3.66 -13.14 6.19
CA GLY A 71 -2.85 -13.82 7.20
C GLY A 71 -2.67 -15.33 6.98
N SER A 72 -3.38 -15.95 6.04
CA SER A 72 -3.12 -17.35 5.69
C SER A 72 -1.72 -17.52 5.07
N PRO A 73 -1.06 -18.69 5.21
CA PRO A 73 0.26 -18.90 4.63
C PRO A 73 0.31 -18.60 3.12
N ALA A 74 -0.74 -18.96 2.39
CA ALA A 74 -0.85 -18.69 0.95
C ALA A 74 -1.02 -17.20 0.60
N ALA A 75 -1.66 -16.41 1.46
CA ALA A 75 -1.75 -14.96 1.32
C ALA A 75 -0.41 -14.30 1.68
N LEU A 76 0.21 -14.70 2.78
CA LEU A 76 1.48 -14.15 3.24
C LEU A 76 2.63 -14.37 2.24
N ASP A 77 2.63 -15.49 1.52
CA ASP A 77 3.62 -15.76 0.46
C ASP A 77 3.47 -14.81 -0.73
N GLY A 78 2.26 -14.34 -1.01
CA GLY A 78 1.96 -13.49 -2.15
C GLY A 78 1.89 -11.99 -1.84
N ILE A 79 1.94 -11.59 -0.57
CA ILE A 79 1.81 -10.18 -0.15
C ILE A 79 3.12 -9.68 0.46
N ALA A 80 3.57 -8.51 0.04
CA ALA A 80 4.59 -7.73 0.75
C ALA A 80 3.97 -6.43 1.26
N PHE A 81 4.31 -6.04 2.49
CA PHE A 81 3.81 -4.84 3.14
C PHE A 81 4.97 -3.95 3.59
N VAL A 82 4.90 -2.68 3.24
CA VAL A 82 5.80 -1.63 3.74
C VAL A 82 4.94 -0.64 4.52
N ALA A 83 5.11 -0.65 5.84
CA ALA A 83 4.40 0.25 6.74
C ALA A 83 4.98 1.68 6.67
N GLN A 84 4.23 2.66 7.16
CA GLN A 84 4.51 4.09 7.08
C GLN A 84 5.94 4.47 7.49
N ASP A 85 6.47 3.90 8.56
CA ASP A 85 7.81 4.23 9.06
C ASP A 85 8.90 3.33 8.49
N ALA A 86 8.57 2.47 7.51
CA ALA A 86 9.48 1.45 6.95
C ALA A 86 10.36 0.82 8.05
N PRO A 87 9.78 0.16 9.08
CA PRO A 87 10.48 -0.21 10.31
C PRO A 87 11.53 -1.28 10.02
N LEU A 88 12.77 -0.84 9.86
CA LEU A 88 13.93 -1.72 9.77
C LEU A 88 14.55 -1.90 11.17
N TYR A 89 15.10 -3.08 11.45
CA TYR A 89 15.89 -3.30 12.67
C TYR A 89 17.18 -2.45 12.62
N LYS A 90 17.16 -1.30 13.27
CA LYS A 90 18.19 -0.25 13.18
C LYS A 90 19.60 -0.73 13.55
N THR A 91 19.72 -1.78 14.37
CA THR A 91 20.98 -2.38 14.82
C THR A 91 21.58 -3.35 13.82
N LEU A 92 20.77 -3.90 12.89
CA LEU A 92 21.21 -4.84 11.87
C LEU A 92 21.85 -4.10 10.70
N SER A 93 22.82 -4.75 10.06
CA SER A 93 23.34 -4.30 8.77
C SER A 93 22.33 -4.62 7.65
N VAL A 94 22.49 -3.97 6.49
CA VAL A 94 21.68 -4.28 5.31
C VAL A 94 21.86 -5.76 4.90
N ALA A 95 23.08 -6.31 5.01
CA ALA A 95 23.33 -7.73 4.76
C ALA A 95 22.55 -8.63 5.73
N ASP A 96 22.51 -8.28 7.04
CA ASP A 96 21.75 -9.04 8.03
C ASP A 96 20.25 -9.00 7.72
N LEU A 97 19.73 -7.84 7.26
CA LEU A 97 18.33 -7.70 6.86
C LEU A 97 17.99 -8.56 5.65
N LEU A 98 18.87 -8.62 4.64
CA LEU A 98 18.71 -9.53 3.50
C LEU A 98 18.64 -10.98 3.98
N HIS A 99 19.60 -11.39 4.82
CA HIS A 99 19.66 -12.75 5.37
C HIS A 99 18.43 -13.10 6.21
N LEU A 100 18.00 -12.18 7.08
CA LEU A 100 16.81 -12.34 7.91
C LEU A 100 15.55 -12.53 7.02
N THR A 101 15.35 -11.64 6.03
CA THR A 101 14.18 -11.71 5.16
C THR A 101 14.17 -13.02 4.36
N ARG A 102 15.32 -13.42 3.81
CA ARG A 102 15.46 -14.69 3.09
C ARG A 102 15.04 -15.89 3.95
N ASN A 103 15.43 -15.91 5.22
CA ASN A 103 15.14 -17.03 6.12
C ASN A 103 13.67 -17.04 6.61
N LEU A 104 13.01 -15.89 6.60
CA LEU A 104 11.61 -15.75 7.03
C LEU A 104 10.60 -15.92 5.88
N THR A 105 11.05 -16.00 4.63
CA THR A 105 10.18 -16.04 3.46
C THR A 105 10.45 -17.27 2.60
N ARG A 106 9.42 -17.80 1.95
CA ARG A 106 9.57 -18.97 1.06
C ARG A 106 10.27 -18.64 -0.25
N ARG A 107 10.10 -17.41 -0.73
CA ARG A 107 10.74 -16.91 -1.95
C ARG A 107 11.53 -15.67 -1.60
N PHE A 108 12.75 -15.60 -2.07
CA PHE A 108 13.59 -14.42 -1.94
C PHE A 108 14.62 -14.39 -3.06
N ASP A 109 14.54 -13.37 -3.88
CA ASP A 109 15.49 -13.15 -4.96
C ASP A 109 16.68 -12.33 -4.44
N GLN A 110 17.70 -13.06 -3.99
CA GLN A 110 18.94 -12.50 -3.44
C GLN A 110 19.69 -11.67 -4.50
N ALA A 111 19.71 -12.13 -5.76
CA ALA A 111 20.42 -11.47 -6.85
C ALA A 111 19.80 -10.12 -7.15
N TYR A 112 18.48 -10.07 -7.28
CA TYR A 112 17.73 -8.83 -7.45
C TYR A 112 18.02 -7.83 -6.31
N ALA A 113 17.91 -8.29 -5.05
CA ALA A 113 18.12 -7.41 -3.90
C ALA A 113 19.52 -6.82 -3.87
N GLN A 114 20.55 -7.63 -4.14
CA GLN A 114 21.93 -7.17 -4.15
C GLN A 114 22.23 -6.20 -5.30
N ALA A 115 21.75 -6.52 -6.51
CA ALA A 115 21.91 -5.66 -7.68
C ALA A 115 21.27 -4.28 -7.42
N ARG A 116 20.02 -4.28 -6.93
CA ARG A 116 19.32 -3.03 -6.66
C ARG A 116 19.98 -2.19 -5.57
N LEU A 117 20.45 -2.79 -4.48
CA LEU A 117 21.17 -2.04 -3.43
C LEU A 117 22.49 -1.48 -3.93
N ALA A 118 23.17 -2.20 -4.85
CA ALA A 118 24.37 -1.71 -5.50
C ALA A 118 24.11 -0.49 -6.41
N GLU A 119 23.04 -0.55 -7.22
CA GLU A 119 22.57 0.58 -8.06
C GLU A 119 22.26 1.82 -7.21
N LEU A 120 21.63 1.62 -6.04
CA LEU A 120 21.30 2.69 -5.10
C LEU A 120 22.52 3.18 -4.29
N GLY A 121 23.69 2.59 -4.48
CA GLY A 121 24.91 2.94 -3.72
C GLY A 121 24.78 2.66 -2.21
N ILE A 122 23.92 1.71 -1.81
CA ILE A 122 23.67 1.37 -0.40
C ILE A 122 24.62 0.25 0.05
N PRO A 123 25.61 0.53 0.94
CA PRO A 123 26.59 -0.47 1.34
C PRO A 123 25.96 -1.55 2.21
N LEU A 124 26.14 -2.83 1.88
CA LEU A 124 25.58 -3.97 2.59
C LEU A 124 26.03 -4.07 4.06
N ARG A 125 27.25 -3.60 4.37
CA ARG A 125 27.78 -3.63 5.75
C ARG A 125 27.27 -2.50 6.64
N ARG A 126 26.56 -1.51 6.06
CA ARG A 126 26.05 -0.36 6.82
C ARG A 126 24.84 -0.77 7.64
N ARG A 127 24.79 -0.34 8.92
CA ARG A 127 23.63 -0.57 9.78
C ARG A 127 22.45 0.27 9.32
N ALA A 128 21.24 -0.30 9.34
CA ALA A 128 20.02 0.38 8.88
C ALA A 128 19.79 1.71 9.61
N GLY A 129 20.05 1.79 10.91
CA GLY A 129 19.92 3.04 11.65
C GLY A 129 20.93 4.14 11.32
N LYS A 130 21.91 3.87 10.44
CA LYS A 130 22.88 4.85 9.92
C LYS A 130 22.59 5.25 8.48
N LEU A 131 21.53 4.76 7.89
CA LEU A 131 21.03 5.15 6.59
C LEU A 131 20.17 6.41 6.71
N SER A 132 20.09 7.22 5.66
CA SER A 132 19.10 8.29 5.56
C SER A 132 17.68 7.70 5.50
N GLY A 133 16.65 8.51 5.78
CA GLY A 133 15.25 8.07 5.66
C GLY A 133 14.93 7.52 4.27
N GLY A 134 15.39 8.20 3.21
CA GLY A 134 15.23 7.72 1.84
C GLY A 134 15.94 6.39 1.59
N GLN A 135 17.16 6.21 2.09
CA GLN A 135 17.87 4.94 1.97
C GLN A 135 17.18 3.82 2.76
N GLN A 136 16.62 4.11 3.96
CA GLN A 136 15.85 3.13 4.72
C GLN A 136 14.59 2.69 3.96
N ALA A 137 13.86 3.63 3.36
CA ALA A 137 12.69 3.34 2.54
C ALA A 137 13.05 2.49 1.31
N GLN A 138 14.15 2.80 0.64
CA GLN A 138 14.64 2.01 -0.50
C GLN A 138 15.06 0.60 -0.10
N VAL A 139 15.71 0.42 1.06
CA VAL A 139 16.01 -0.92 1.59
C VAL A 139 14.73 -1.68 1.89
N ALA A 140 13.75 -1.08 2.58
CA ALA A 140 12.48 -1.71 2.88
C ALA A 140 11.73 -2.15 1.60
N LEU A 141 11.68 -1.27 0.60
CA LEU A 141 11.07 -1.59 -0.71
C LEU A 141 11.82 -2.71 -1.42
N THR A 142 13.16 -2.69 -1.41
CA THR A 142 13.99 -3.74 -2.01
C THR A 142 13.74 -5.10 -1.36
N LEU A 143 13.67 -5.15 -0.02
CA LEU A 143 13.35 -6.38 0.72
C LEU A 143 11.94 -6.89 0.38
N ALA A 144 10.97 -5.98 0.25
CA ALA A 144 9.59 -6.32 -0.12
C ALA A 144 9.51 -6.89 -1.54
N LEU A 145 10.14 -6.26 -2.53
CA LEU A 145 10.14 -6.69 -3.92
C LEU A 145 10.97 -7.96 -4.17
N ALA A 146 12.06 -8.15 -3.42
CA ALA A 146 12.87 -9.38 -3.51
C ALA A 146 12.09 -10.65 -3.11
N ARG A 147 10.98 -10.52 -2.40
CA ARG A 147 10.05 -11.63 -2.12
C ARG A 147 9.21 -12.03 -3.33
N ARG A 148 9.29 -11.28 -4.45
CA ARG A 148 8.48 -11.51 -5.66
C ARG A 148 6.98 -11.59 -5.34
N PRO A 149 6.40 -10.56 -4.68
CA PRO A 149 5.00 -10.57 -4.29
C PRO A 149 4.08 -10.43 -5.50
N SER A 150 2.85 -10.97 -5.38
CA SER A 150 1.75 -10.68 -6.33
C SER A 150 1.03 -9.37 -5.97
N LEU A 151 1.08 -8.97 -4.69
CA LEU A 151 0.51 -7.73 -4.16
C LEU A 151 1.52 -7.03 -3.26
N LEU A 152 1.87 -5.81 -3.61
CA LEU A 152 2.65 -4.89 -2.79
C LEU A 152 1.71 -3.88 -2.13
N VAL A 153 1.71 -3.84 -0.79
CA VAL A 153 0.91 -2.89 -0.01
C VAL A 153 1.85 -1.88 0.63
N LEU A 154 1.56 -0.59 0.43
CA LEU A 154 2.38 0.53 0.85
C LEU A 154 1.53 1.51 1.67
N ASP A 155 1.89 1.77 2.92
CA ASP A 155 1.20 2.73 3.80
C ASP A 155 2.02 4.00 3.94
N GLU A 156 1.63 5.07 3.24
CA GLU A 156 2.28 6.40 3.25
C GLU A 156 3.81 6.35 3.05
N PRO A 157 4.34 5.55 2.10
CA PRO A 157 5.76 5.16 2.06
C PRO A 157 6.71 6.32 1.74
N VAL A 158 6.18 7.42 1.20
CA VAL A 158 6.99 8.57 0.74
C VAL A 158 6.78 9.83 1.58
N ALA A 159 5.96 9.77 2.64
CA ALA A 159 5.59 10.95 3.43
C ALA A 159 6.79 11.69 4.06
N MET A 160 7.86 10.96 4.40
CA MET A 160 9.06 11.49 5.04
C MET A 160 10.27 11.61 4.09
N LEU A 161 10.06 11.42 2.78
CA LEU A 161 11.13 11.47 1.79
C LEU A 161 11.27 12.87 1.19
N ASP A 162 12.50 13.26 0.91
CA ASP A 162 12.77 14.42 0.06
C ASP A 162 12.28 14.16 -1.39
N PRO A 163 12.12 15.20 -2.22
CA PRO A 163 11.55 15.07 -3.56
C PRO A 163 12.30 14.07 -4.47
N ILE A 164 13.63 13.98 -4.36
CA ILE A 164 14.46 13.09 -5.19
C ILE A 164 14.24 11.64 -4.75
N ALA A 165 14.39 11.36 -3.44
CA ALA A 165 14.17 10.04 -2.88
C ALA A 165 12.74 9.53 -3.14
N ARG A 166 11.75 10.42 -3.10
CA ARG A 166 10.35 10.14 -3.42
C ARG A 166 10.17 9.74 -4.88
N HIS A 167 10.76 10.51 -5.80
CA HIS A 167 10.72 10.21 -7.23
C HIS A 167 11.32 8.82 -7.51
N ASP A 168 12.49 8.53 -6.98
CA ASP A 168 13.19 7.26 -7.17
C ASP A 168 12.43 6.08 -6.56
N PHE A 169 11.78 6.29 -5.40
CA PHE A 169 10.92 5.30 -4.77
C PHE A 169 9.73 4.95 -5.68
N MET A 170 9.01 5.98 -6.15
CA MET A 170 7.84 5.79 -7.01
C MET A 170 8.22 5.18 -8.37
N ALA A 171 9.34 5.57 -8.97
CA ALA A 171 9.85 4.95 -10.19
C ALA A 171 10.08 3.44 -10.00
N THR A 172 10.60 3.04 -8.84
CA THR A 172 10.79 1.62 -8.50
C THR A 172 9.46 0.86 -8.38
N VAL A 173 8.49 1.47 -7.71
CA VAL A 173 7.14 0.87 -7.55
C VAL A 173 6.49 0.67 -8.91
N LEU A 174 6.58 1.67 -9.79
CA LEU A 174 6.04 1.61 -11.15
C LEU A 174 6.74 0.57 -12.01
N ALA A 175 8.07 0.48 -11.94
CA ALA A 175 8.82 -0.55 -12.65
C ALA A 175 8.39 -1.96 -12.22
N ALA A 176 8.19 -2.20 -10.93
CA ALA A 176 7.70 -3.48 -10.42
C ALA A 176 6.27 -3.80 -10.89
N ALA A 177 5.39 -2.80 -10.93
CA ALA A 177 4.03 -2.97 -11.43
C ALA A 177 4.00 -3.29 -12.93
N SER A 178 4.78 -2.57 -13.75
CA SER A 178 4.76 -2.71 -15.20
C SER A 178 5.55 -3.91 -15.72
N ALA A 179 6.75 -4.16 -15.19
CA ALA A 179 7.64 -5.20 -15.68
C ALA A 179 7.37 -6.58 -15.06
N ASP A 180 7.08 -6.62 -13.76
CA ASP A 180 6.88 -7.87 -13.01
C ASP A 180 5.38 -8.21 -12.81
N GLY A 181 4.46 -7.35 -13.26
CA GLY A 181 3.01 -7.54 -13.10
C GLY A 181 2.52 -7.50 -11.65
N VAL A 182 3.28 -6.87 -10.75
CA VAL A 182 2.94 -6.74 -9.33
C VAL A 182 1.75 -5.78 -9.19
N SER A 183 0.68 -6.24 -8.56
CA SER A 183 -0.40 -5.34 -8.15
C SER A 183 0.06 -4.49 -6.97
N VAL A 184 -0.26 -3.21 -6.97
CA VAL A 184 0.17 -2.29 -5.91
C VAL A 184 -1.06 -1.64 -5.27
N LEU A 185 -1.14 -1.66 -3.94
CA LEU A 185 -2.07 -0.81 -3.19
C LEU A 185 -1.26 0.21 -2.40
N LEU A 186 -1.37 1.46 -2.80
CA LEU A 186 -0.62 2.58 -2.23
C LEU A 186 -1.56 3.53 -1.48
N ALA A 187 -1.46 3.58 -0.15
CA ALA A 187 -2.14 4.60 0.63
C ALA A 187 -1.33 5.90 0.66
N SER A 188 -1.97 7.01 0.34
CA SER A 188 -1.40 8.35 0.44
C SER A 188 -2.50 9.38 0.72
N HIS A 189 -2.09 10.51 1.29
CA HIS A 189 -2.93 11.70 1.42
C HIS A 189 -2.55 12.77 0.37
N VAL A 190 -1.51 12.53 -0.44
CA VAL A 190 -1.03 13.44 -1.50
C VAL A 190 -1.50 12.93 -2.86
N LEU A 191 -2.57 13.53 -3.37
CA LEU A 191 -3.23 13.11 -4.61
C LEU A 191 -2.39 13.37 -5.87
N THR A 192 -1.71 14.51 -5.92
CA THR A 192 -0.91 14.92 -7.09
C THR A 192 0.20 13.92 -7.44
N GLU A 193 0.69 13.15 -6.46
CA GLU A 193 1.69 12.11 -6.68
C GLU A 193 1.09 10.84 -7.30
N LEU A 194 -0.18 10.57 -6.97
CA LEU A 194 -0.89 9.37 -7.39
C LEU A 194 -1.50 9.52 -8.79
N GLU A 195 -1.84 10.74 -9.18
CA GLU A 195 -2.54 11.04 -10.44
C GLU A 195 -1.82 10.50 -11.68
N ARG A 196 -0.49 10.47 -11.64
CA ARG A 196 0.34 10.01 -12.76
C ARG A 196 0.55 8.51 -12.80
N VAL A 197 0.21 7.80 -11.72
CA VAL A 197 0.61 6.41 -11.52
C VAL A 197 -0.55 5.47 -11.22
N ALA A 198 -1.65 5.99 -10.68
CA ALA A 198 -2.80 5.19 -10.29
C ALA A 198 -3.70 4.87 -11.49
N GLY A 199 -3.91 3.59 -11.74
CA GLY A 199 -4.94 3.12 -12.69
C GLY A 199 -6.29 2.86 -11.99
N TYR A 200 -6.31 2.76 -10.65
CA TYR A 200 -7.51 2.53 -9.87
C TYR A 200 -7.51 3.40 -8.61
N LEU A 201 -8.65 4.00 -8.27
CA LEU A 201 -8.82 4.85 -7.09
C LEU A 201 -9.76 4.19 -6.09
N VAL A 202 -9.42 4.30 -4.80
CA VAL A 202 -10.32 4.07 -3.65
C VAL A 202 -10.28 5.30 -2.78
N LEU A 203 -11.38 6.03 -2.68
CA LEU A 203 -11.51 7.18 -1.80
C LEU A 203 -12.20 6.76 -0.51
N LEU A 204 -11.50 6.93 0.61
CA LEU A 204 -11.96 6.60 1.94
C LEU A 204 -12.17 7.87 2.78
N ALA A 205 -13.34 8.03 3.37
CA ALA A 205 -13.60 9.11 4.30
C ALA A 205 -14.47 8.62 5.46
N ARG A 206 -14.09 8.98 6.70
CA ARG A 206 -14.82 8.64 7.93
C ARG A 206 -15.14 7.15 8.04
N GLY A 207 -14.17 6.31 7.71
CA GLY A 207 -14.29 4.85 7.76
C GLY A 207 -15.21 4.24 6.70
N ARG A 208 -15.61 4.97 5.65
CA ARG A 208 -16.45 4.47 4.56
C ARG A 208 -15.79 4.68 3.21
N VAL A 209 -15.96 3.73 2.30
CA VAL A 209 -15.62 3.91 0.89
C VAL A 209 -16.62 4.89 0.29
N ARG A 210 -16.12 5.98 -0.27
CA ARG A 210 -16.94 7.02 -0.92
C ARG A 210 -16.98 6.84 -2.43
N LEU A 211 -15.86 6.42 -2.99
CA LEU A 211 -15.70 6.21 -4.42
C LEU A 211 -14.67 5.11 -4.64
N ALA A 212 -14.90 4.22 -5.59
CA ALA A 212 -13.92 3.27 -6.04
C ALA A 212 -14.15 2.94 -7.53
N GLY A 213 -13.08 2.90 -8.32
CA GLY A 213 -13.17 2.61 -9.75
C GLY A 213 -11.87 2.86 -10.50
N ALA A 214 -11.85 2.52 -11.79
CA ALA A 214 -10.77 2.89 -12.69
C ALA A 214 -10.69 4.42 -12.79
N VAL A 215 -9.49 4.98 -12.78
CA VAL A 215 -9.29 6.44 -12.73
C VAL A 215 -9.92 7.11 -13.94
N ASP A 216 -9.66 6.61 -15.16
CA ASP A 216 -10.18 7.19 -16.38
C ASP A 216 -11.72 7.19 -16.42
N ASP A 217 -12.36 6.11 -15.98
CA ASP A 217 -13.81 5.99 -15.93
C ASP A 217 -14.42 6.98 -14.91
N LEU A 218 -13.76 7.13 -13.75
CA LEU A 218 -14.20 8.05 -12.72
C LEU A 218 -14.11 9.51 -13.18
N LEU A 219 -12.99 9.91 -13.78
CA LEU A 219 -12.81 11.27 -14.30
C LEU A 219 -13.82 11.58 -15.40
N ALA A 220 -14.05 10.64 -16.34
CA ALA A 220 -15.03 10.80 -17.40
C ALA A 220 -16.47 10.90 -16.87
N THR A 221 -16.85 10.02 -15.93
CA THR A 221 -18.21 9.96 -15.37
C THR A 221 -18.56 11.21 -14.57
N HIS A 222 -17.58 11.74 -13.83
CA HIS A 222 -17.79 12.92 -12.96
C HIS A 222 -17.39 14.24 -13.61
N HIS A 223 -16.96 14.23 -14.89
CA HIS A 223 -16.55 15.41 -15.66
C HIS A 223 -15.47 16.23 -14.93
N GLN A 224 -14.52 15.56 -14.26
CA GLN A 224 -13.42 16.18 -13.54
C GLN A 224 -12.13 16.12 -14.34
N ALA A 225 -11.32 17.17 -14.24
CA ALA A 225 -10.05 17.25 -14.95
C ALA A 225 -8.90 16.53 -14.20
N SER A 226 -9.05 16.33 -12.88
CA SER A 226 -8.02 15.75 -12.03
C SER A 226 -8.57 14.90 -10.88
N LEU A 227 -7.74 13.96 -10.37
CA LEU A 227 -8.09 13.18 -9.18
C LEU A 227 -8.24 14.08 -7.94
N GLU A 228 -7.52 15.18 -7.89
CA GLU A 228 -7.59 16.12 -6.78
C GLU A 228 -8.95 16.79 -6.72
N GLU A 229 -9.46 17.30 -7.85
CA GLU A 229 -10.80 17.89 -7.95
C GLU A 229 -11.89 16.89 -7.59
N LEU A 230 -11.79 15.67 -8.14
CA LEU A 230 -12.72 14.59 -7.86
C LEU A 230 -12.76 14.26 -6.36
N ALA A 231 -11.61 14.06 -5.73
CA ALA A 231 -11.53 13.75 -4.32
C ALA A 231 -12.03 14.88 -3.43
N LEU A 232 -11.71 16.15 -3.75
CA LEU A 232 -12.19 17.31 -3.00
C LEU A 232 -13.72 17.43 -3.04
N THR A 233 -14.36 17.13 -4.17
CA THR A 233 -15.81 17.10 -4.30
C THR A 233 -16.42 16.13 -3.29
N TYR A 234 -15.98 14.90 -3.28
CA TYR A 234 -16.52 13.86 -2.38
C TYR A 234 -16.16 14.07 -0.90
N LEU A 235 -15.01 14.68 -0.61
CA LEU A 235 -14.62 14.98 0.76
C LEU A 235 -15.41 16.15 1.36
N ARG A 236 -15.79 17.15 0.55
CA ARG A 236 -16.60 18.31 0.96
C ARG A 236 -18.08 17.99 1.14
N GLU A 237 -18.63 17.10 0.29
CA GLU A 237 -20.04 16.69 0.34
C GLU A 237 -20.36 15.79 1.55
N THR A 238 -19.36 15.45 2.37
CA THR A 238 -19.58 14.64 3.56
C THR A 238 -19.90 15.53 4.75
N PRO A 239 -21.19 15.74 5.14
CA PRO A 239 -21.56 16.56 6.30
C PRO A 239 -20.89 16.04 7.57
N ALA A 240 -20.51 16.95 8.47
CA ALA A 240 -20.06 16.55 9.80
C ALA A 240 -21.21 15.83 10.51
N GLU A 241 -21.11 14.49 10.70
CA GLU A 241 -22.00 13.84 11.66
C GLU A 241 -21.75 14.49 13.02
N VAL A 242 -22.74 15.22 13.49
CA VAL A 242 -22.75 15.77 14.85
C VAL A 242 -22.72 14.56 15.78
N THR A 243 -21.58 14.32 16.41
CA THR A 243 -21.43 13.31 17.47
C THR A 243 -22.35 13.71 18.62
N LYS A 244 -23.44 12.97 18.81
CA LYS A 244 -24.22 12.98 20.05
C LYS A 244 -23.63 11.98 21.02
#